data_86ba32f474acb20c48d88bfdac1444d3
#
_entry.id   86ba32f474acb20c48d88bfdac1444d3
#
_cell.length_a   1.000
_cell.length_b   1.000
_cell.length_c   1.000
_cell.angle_alpha   90.00
_cell.angle_beta   90.00
_cell.angle_gamma   90.00
#
_symmetry.space_group_name_H-M   'P 1'
#
loop_
_entity.id
_entity.type
_entity.pdbx_description
1 polymer ?
#
loop_
_entity_poly.entity_id
_entity_poly.type
_entity_poly.pdbx_seq_one_letter_code
_entity_poly.pdbx_strand_id
1 'polypeptide(L)'
;GVLRISAPTSYSHYRLLPIMPRFFERYPRIKIEFNIANRNIDFVEDGYDIAIRLGVPEDSRLVARKLEDAKRGIFASPSYLAQYGTPQKPDDLHQHRCLQFLLPSSGRPFAWLVTENGQEREYAFTSNISVTDDVLGCVSLAKSGGGICQSFQYIVEEDVRQGRLVEIMQDYTRGQIRPYSMIYPQNRMMSATVRAFVDFVLEEISAKNS
;
A
#
# COMPACT_ATOMS: atom_id res chain seq x y z
N GLY A 1 4.63 20.84 20.91
CA GLY A 1 3.76 19.70 20.88
C GLY A 1 4.35 18.54 20.11
N VAL A 2 3.54 17.52 19.91
CA VAL A 2 3.91 16.32 19.20
C VAL A 2 3.07 16.23 17.93
N LEU A 3 3.73 15.99 16.80
CA LEU A 3 3.05 15.73 15.53
C LEU A 3 2.68 14.23 15.48
N ARG A 4 1.40 13.91 15.40
CA ARG A 4 0.91 12.54 15.42
C ARG A 4 0.44 12.13 14.04
N ILE A 5 1.02 11.07 13.51
CA ILE A 5 0.84 10.62 12.14
C ILE A 5 0.37 9.17 12.13
N SER A 6 -0.69 8.89 11.38
CA SER A 6 -1.16 7.54 11.13
C SER A 6 -0.85 7.14 9.70
N ALA A 7 -0.23 5.99 9.50
CA ALA A 7 0.13 5.51 8.18
C ALA A 7 0.04 3.98 8.08
N PRO A 8 -0.28 3.44 6.88
CA PRO A 8 -0.36 1.99 6.69
C PRO A 8 1.01 1.33 6.84
N THR A 9 1.02 0.06 7.23
CA THR A 9 2.27 -0.68 7.45
C THR A 9 3.15 -0.71 6.21
N SER A 10 2.60 -1.04 5.06
CA SER A 10 3.38 -1.14 3.83
C SER A 10 3.98 0.20 3.41
N TYR A 11 3.16 1.24 3.35
CA TYR A 11 3.64 2.57 2.94
C TYR A 11 4.66 3.12 3.92
N SER A 12 4.44 2.90 5.21
CA SER A 12 5.37 3.34 6.25
C SER A 12 6.76 2.74 6.05
N HIS A 13 6.86 1.40 5.93
CA HIS A 13 8.15 0.73 5.86
C HIS A 13 8.89 0.98 4.54
N TYR A 14 8.17 1.07 3.43
CA TYR A 14 8.81 1.15 2.12
C TYR A 14 8.96 2.58 1.58
N ARG A 15 8.18 3.54 2.08
CA ARG A 15 8.22 4.91 1.55
C ARG A 15 8.46 5.97 2.61
N LEU A 16 7.68 5.96 3.69
CA LEU A 16 7.69 7.08 4.65
C LEU A 16 8.89 7.06 5.58
N LEU A 17 9.10 5.95 6.28
CA LEU A 17 10.16 5.89 7.30
C LEU A 17 11.56 6.03 6.72
N PRO A 18 11.87 5.49 5.51
CA PRO A 18 13.20 5.66 4.92
C PRO A 18 13.61 7.12 4.66
N ILE A 19 12.66 8.04 4.48
CA ILE A 19 12.97 9.45 4.25
C ILE A 19 13.04 10.27 5.54
N MET A 20 12.61 9.72 6.67
CA MET A 20 12.53 10.46 7.94
C MET A 20 13.87 10.91 8.53
N PRO A 21 14.98 10.19 8.39
CA PRO A 21 16.25 10.69 8.91
C PRO A 21 16.60 12.09 8.40
N ARG A 22 16.32 12.39 7.13
CA ARG A 22 16.56 13.72 6.56
C ARG A 22 15.62 14.78 7.14
N PHE A 23 14.38 14.38 7.46
CA PHE A 23 13.45 15.27 8.14
C PHE A 23 13.96 15.62 9.55
N PHE A 24 14.45 14.64 10.29
CA PHE A 24 14.96 14.86 11.65
C PHE A 24 16.18 15.77 11.67
N GLU A 25 17.03 15.67 10.66
CA GLU A 25 18.18 16.58 10.52
C GLU A 25 17.73 18.01 10.24
N ARG A 26 16.73 18.18 9.40
CA ARG A 26 16.22 19.50 9.01
C ARG A 26 15.39 20.16 10.11
N TYR A 27 14.63 19.35 10.88
CA TYR A 27 13.73 19.83 11.92
C TYR A 27 13.96 19.12 13.25
N PRO A 28 15.14 19.31 13.88
CA PRO A 28 15.52 18.52 15.06
C PRO A 28 14.65 18.76 16.29
N ARG A 29 13.86 19.82 16.31
CA ARG A 29 12.99 20.16 17.46
C ARG A 29 11.58 19.59 17.34
N ILE A 30 11.21 19.09 16.17
CA ILE A 30 9.88 18.54 15.97
C ILE A 30 9.86 17.11 16.54
N LYS A 31 8.87 16.87 17.39
CA LYS A 31 8.60 15.52 17.93
C LYS A 31 7.52 14.88 17.12
N ILE A 32 7.73 13.63 16.71
CA ILE A 32 6.75 12.89 15.91
C ILE A 32 6.42 11.57 16.59
N GLU A 33 5.13 11.22 16.58
CA GLU A 33 4.65 9.88 16.88
C GLU A 33 4.04 9.28 15.63
N PHE A 34 4.56 8.13 15.22
CA PHE A 34 3.99 7.37 14.12
C PHE A 34 3.12 6.25 14.66
N ASN A 35 1.85 6.22 14.26
CA ASN A 35 1.00 5.06 14.45
C ASN A 35 0.98 4.29 13.13
N ILE A 36 1.63 3.15 13.12
CA ILE A 36 1.78 2.33 11.91
C ILE A 36 0.74 1.22 11.99
N ALA A 37 -0.37 1.40 11.30
CA ALA A 37 -1.50 0.48 11.32
C ALA A 37 -2.39 0.74 10.10
N ASN A 38 -3.22 -0.26 9.77
CA ASN A 38 -4.06 -0.21 8.57
C ASN A 38 -5.54 0.10 8.88
N ARG A 39 -5.87 0.35 10.12
CA ARG A 39 -7.24 0.68 10.53
C ARG A 39 -7.61 2.12 10.15
N ASN A 40 -8.90 2.37 9.99
CA ASN A 40 -9.42 3.71 9.84
C ASN A 40 -9.27 4.48 11.15
N ILE A 41 -9.09 5.80 11.03
CA ILE A 41 -8.97 6.69 12.19
C ILE A 41 -10.01 7.80 12.11
N ASP A 42 -10.32 8.36 13.28
CA ASP A 42 -11.06 9.62 13.42
C ASP A 42 -10.07 10.68 13.91
N PHE A 43 -9.87 11.74 13.13
CA PHE A 43 -8.89 12.78 13.46
C PHE A 43 -9.17 13.46 14.80
N VAL A 44 -10.44 13.68 15.11
CA VAL A 44 -10.82 14.36 16.35
C VAL A 44 -10.65 13.45 17.56
N GLU A 45 -11.25 12.24 17.50
CA GLU A 45 -11.22 11.31 18.63
C GLU A 45 -9.85 10.70 18.86
N ASP A 46 -9.17 10.31 17.78
CA ASP A 46 -7.87 9.64 17.88
C ASP A 46 -6.71 10.64 18.01
N GLY A 47 -6.95 11.91 17.74
CA GLY A 47 -5.96 12.97 17.95
C GLY A 47 -4.80 12.98 16.97
N TYR A 48 -5.01 12.49 15.74
CA TYR A 48 -3.99 12.55 14.69
C TYR A 48 -4.01 13.88 13.96
N ASP A 49 -2.82 14.32 13.54
CA ASP A 49 -2.66 15.53 12.74
C ASP A 49 -2.69 15.22 11.25
N ILE A 50 -2.10 14.11 10.85
CA ILE A 50 -1.97 13.68 9.45
C ILE A 50 -2.19 12.18 9.38
N ALA A 51 -2.86 11.72 8.34
CA ALA A 51 -2.92 10.31 7.97
C ALA A 51 -2.44 10.11 6.55
N ILE A 52 -1.80 8.99 6.28
CA ILE A 52 -1.52 8.54 4.92
C ILE A 52 -2.46 7.38 4.63
N ARG A 53 -3.14 7.45 3.48
CA ARG A 53 -4.13 6.44 3.11
C ARG A 53 -4.13 6.20 1.61
N LEU A 54 -4.53 4.99 1.26
CA LEU A 54 -4.83 4.62 -0.13
C LEU A 54 -6.18 5.23 -0.49
N GLY A 55 -6.24 5.87 -1.66
CA GLY A 55 -7.46 6.51 -2.14
C GLY A 55 -7.58 7.95 -1.70
N VAL A 56 -8.78 8.51 -1.90
CA VAL A 56 -9.12 9.89 -1.56
C VAL A 56 -10.33 9.85 -0.61
N PRO A 57 -10.31 10.62 0.48
CA PRO A 57 -11.42 10.61 1.43
C PRO A 57 -12.65 11.27 0.81
N GLU A 58 -13.84 10.79 1.21
CA GLU A 58 -15.12 11.38 0.80
C GLU A 58 -15.47 12.62 1.62
N ASP A 59 -14.94 12.75 2.84
CA ASP A 59 -15.22 13.85 3.75
C ASP A 59 -14.62 15.15 3.22
N SER A 60 -15.49 16.11 2.87
CA SER A 60 -15.09 17.40 2.32
C SER A 60 -14.36 18.32 3.31
N ARG A 61 -14.38 18.01 4.61
CA ARG A 61 -13.64 18.75 5.64
C ARG A 61 -12.16 18.40 5.66
N LEU A 62 -11.78 17.34 4.93
CA LEU A 62 -10.40 16.88 4.86
C LEU A 62 -9.72 17.37 3.59
N VAL A 63 -8.44 17.68 3.70
CA VAL A 63 -7.57 17.94 2.56
C VAL A 63 -6.84 16.67 2.21
N ALA A 64 -6.77 16.35 0.92
CA ALA A 64 -5.98 15.23 0.42
C ALA A 64 -4.89 15.76 -0.51
N ARG A 65 -3.65 15.41 -0.22
CA ARG A 65 -2.50 15.72 -1.07
C ARG A 65 -1.91 14.43 -1.59
N LYS A 66 -2.02 14.22 -2.89
CA LYS A 66 -1.53 12.98 -3.51
C LYS A 66 -0.01 12.89 -3.39
N LEU A 67 0.47 11.73 -2.93
CA LEU A 67 1.89 11.41 -2.83
C LEU A 67 2.41 10.72 -4.07
N GLU A 68 1.74 9.66 -4.50
CA GLU A 68 2.11 8.89 -5.68
C GLU A 68 0.96 8.01 -6.13
N ASP A 69 1.03 7.59 -7.39
CA ASP A 69 0.17 6.54 -7.93
C ASP A 69 0.89 5.20 -7.81
N ALA A 70 0.35 4.31 -6.99
CA ALA A 70 0.92 2.98 -6.80
C ALA A 70 0.37 2.02 -7.86
N LYS A 71 1.27 1.27 -8.49
CA LYS A 71 0.93 0.29 -9.53
C LYS A 71 0.74 -1.08 -8.92
N ARG A 72 -0.28 -1.80 -9.35
CA ARG A 72 -0.53 -3.18 -8.95
C ARG A 72 0.17 -4.18 -9.83
N GLY A 73 0.43 -5.35 -9.26
CA GLY A 73 0.90 -6.51 -9.98
C GLY A 73 0.52 -7.80 -9.26
N ILE A 74 0.76 -8.92 -9.91
CA ILE A 74 0.51 -10.26 -9.39
C ILE A 74 1.86 -10.98 -9.33
N PHE A 75 2.14 -11.63 -8.20
CA PHE A 75 3.48 -12.12 -7.88
C PHE A 75 3.44 -13.51 -7.26
N ALA A 76 4.46 -14.31 -7.55
CA ALA A 76 4.67 -15.60 -6.93
C ALA A 76 6.18 -15.89 -6.87
N SER A 77 6.60 -16.79 -5.98
CA SER A 77 8.00 -17.20 -5.92
C SER A 77 8.37 -18.09 -7.09
N PRO A 78 9.65 -18.11 -7.51
CA PRO A 78 10.10 -19.07 -8.52
C PRO A 78 9.82 -20.51 -8.16
N SER A 79 9.95 -20.88 -6.89
CA SER A 79 9.69 -22.26 -6.45
C SER A 79 8.23 -22.66 -6.59
N TYR A 80 7.31 -21.73 -6.27
CA TYR A 80 5.89 -21.99 -6.48
C TYR A 80 5.58 -22.21 -7.96
N LEU A 81 6.09 -21.33 -8.82
CA LEU A 81 5.85 -21.43 -10.27
C LEU A 81 6.47 -22.67 -10.89
N ALA A 82 7.63 -23.10 -10.40
CA ALA A 82 8.26 -24.36 -10.85
C ALA A 82 7.40 -25.57 -10.51
N GLN A 83 6.75 -25.54 -9.35
CA GLN A 83 5.95 -26.68 -8.88
C GLN A 83 4.54 -26.71 -9.49
N TYR A 84 3.90 -25.55 -9.61
CA TYR A 84 2.48 -25.49 -9.98
C TYR A 84 2.22 -24.86 -11.34
N GLY A 85 3.26 -24.37 -12.01
CA GLY A 85 3.12 -23.69 -13.29
C GLY A 85 2.79 -22.22 -13.15
N THR A 86 2.95 -21.48 -14.24
CA THR A 86 2.68 -20.04 -14.30
C THR A 86 1.32 -19.81 -14.92
N PRO A 87 0.34 -19.22 -14.21
CA PRO A 87 -0.93 -18.88 -14.82
C PRO A 87 -0.72 -17.81 -15.90
N GLN A 88 -1.44 -17.97 -17.02
CA GLN A 88 -1.30 -17.08 -18.18
C GLN A 88 -2.51 -16.16 -18.34
N LYS A 89 -3.65 -16.54 -17.81
CA LYS A 89 -4.91 -15.82 -17.90
C LYS A 89 -5.70 -15.96 -16.60
N PRO A 90 -6.68 -15.10 -16.34
CA PRO A 90 -7.44 -15.13 -15.08
C PRO A 90 -8.08 -16.49 -14.78
N ASP A 91 -8.60 -17.20 -15.77
CA ASP A 91 -9.22 -18.50 -15.55
C ASP A 91 -8.23 -19.53 -14.97
N ASP A 92 -6.96 -19.42 -15.29
CA ASP A 92 -5.93 -20.33 -14.77
C ASP A 92 -5.78 -20.22 -13.26
N LEU A 93 -6.13 -19.07 -12.69
CA LEU A 93 -6.00 -18.84 -11.24
C LEU A 93 -6.91 -19.74 -10.41
N HIS A 94 -7.99 -20.29 -10.99
CA HIS A 94 -8.86 -21.22 -10.28
C HIS A 94 -8.15 -22.51 -9.84
N GLN A 95 -7.04 -22.84 -10.48
CA GLN A 95 -6.23 -24.01 -10.16
C GLN A 95 -5.07 -23.67 -9.23
N HIS A 96 -4.97 -22.42 -8.79
CA HIS A 96 -3.87 -21.94 -7.98
C HIS A 96 -4.34 -21.50 -6.60
N ARG A 97 -3.38 -21.44 -5.68
CA ARG A 97 -3.62 -20.87 -4.34
C ARG A 97 -3.43 -19.35 -4.41
N CYS A 98 -4.54 -18.63 -4.47
CA CYS A 98 -4.54 -17.17 -4.41
C CYS A 98 -4.64 -16.73 -2.96
N LEU A 99 -3.71 -15.90 -2.52
CA LEU A 99 -3.63 -15.44 -1.13
C LEU A 99 -4.58 -14.27 -0.92
N GLN A 100 -5.42 -14.37 0.11
CA GLN A 100 -6.50 -13.41 0.33
C GLN A 100 -6.20 -12.51 1.53
N PHE A 101 -6.37 -11.21 1.32
CA PHE A 101 -6.31 -10.24 2.39
C PHE A 101 -7.73 -9.79 2.75
N LEU A 102 -8.05 -9.76 4.04
CA LEU A 102 -9.34 -9.27 4.52
C LEU A 102 -9.19 -7.83 5.03
N LEU A 103 -10.10 -6.96 4.58
CA LEU A 103 -10.10 -5.56 5.00
C LEU A 103 -10.35 -5.45 6.51
N PRO A 104 -9.56 -4.63 7.24
CA PRO A 104 -9.72 -4.52 8.70
C PRO A 104 -11.08 -4.01 9.13
N SER A 105 -11.69 -3.09 8.36
CA SER A 105 -12.92 -2.43 8.75
C SER A 105 -14.16 -3.30 8.56
N SER A 106 -14.20 -4.14 7.52
CA SER A 106 -15.39 -4.90 7.14
C SER A 106 -15.24 -6.40 7.27
N GLY A 107 -14.00 -6.91 7.38
CA GLY A 107 -13.73 -8.34 7.32
C GLY A 107 -13.96 -8.95 5.93
N ARG A 108 -14.26 -8.12 4.92
CA ARG A 108 -14.47 -8.58 3.55
C ARG A 108 -13.15 -8.71 2.82
N PRO A 109 -13.07 -9.60 1.83
CA PRO A 109 -11.90 -9.69 0.99
C PRO A 109 -11.58 -8.36 0.30
N PHE A 110 -10.29 -8.01 0.30
CA PHE A 110 -9.79 -6.96 -0.56
C PHE A 110 -9.72 -7.56 -1.97
N ALA A 111 -10.66 -7.16 -2.82
CA ALA A 111 -10.86 -7.79 -4.11
C ALA A 111 -9.61 -7.68 -4.99
N TRP A 112 -9.23 -8.79 -5.62
CA TRP A 112 -8.27 -8.77 -6.71
C TRP A 112 -8.91 -8.12 -7.92
N LEU A 113 -8.13 -7.38 -8.68
CA LEU A 113 -8.57 -6.77 -9.92
C LEU A 113 -7.78 -7.32 -11.08
N VAL A 114 -8.48 -7.65 -12.15
CA VAL A 114 -7.87 -7.97 -13.44
C VAL A 114 -8.40 -7.01 -14.48
N THR A 115 -7.54 -6.65 -15.43
CA THR A 115 -7.87 -5.75 -16.52
C THR A 115 -7.96 -6.55 -17.82
N GLU A 116 -9.13 -6.54 -18.42
CA GLU A 116 -9.37 -7.17 -19.71
C GLU A 116 -10.06 -6.18 -20.64
N ASN A 117 -9.57 -6.06 -21.87
CA ASN A 117 -10.15 -5.14 -22.88
C ASN A 117 -10.23 -3.70 -22.35
N GLY A 118 -9.21 -3.26 -21.59
CA GLY A 118 -9.14 -1.91 -21.04
C GLY A 118 -10.03 -1.65 -19.83
N GLN A 119 -10.72 -2.66 -19.32
CA GLN A 119 -11.62 -2.52 -18.17
C GLN A 119 -11.14 -3.34 -16.99
N GLU A 120 -11.11 -2.72 -15.81
CA GLU A 120 -10.85 -3.40 -14.55
C GLU A 120 -12.12 -4.11 -14.09
N ARG A 121 -11.97 -5.35 -13.65
CA ARG A 121 -13.04 -6.11 -12.99
C ARG A 121 -12.51 -6.86 -11.78
N GLU A 122 -13.38 -7.08 -10.81
CA GLU A 122 -13.03 -7.89 -9.67
C GLU A 122 -12.91 -9.36 -10.08
N TYR A 123 -11.87 -9.99 -9.58
CA TYR A 123 -11.66 -11.42 -9.74
C TYR A 123 -12.00 -12.11 -8.42
N ALA A 124 -13.11 -12.88 -8.42
CA ALA A 124 -13.56 -13.60 -7.25
C ALA A 124 -12.90 -14.99 -7.19
N PHE A 125 -12.42 -15.35 -6.02
CA PHE A 125 -11.86 -16.68 -5.76
C PHE A 125 -12.18 -17.12 -4.34
N THR A 126 -12.12 -18.43 -4.12
CA THR A 126 -12.23 -19.01 -2.79
C THR A 126 -10.83 -19.36 -2.32
N SER A 127 -10.50 -18.92 -1.11
CA SER A 127 -9.21 -19.23 -0.51
C SER A 127 -9.42 -19.82 0.88
N ASN A 128 -8.65 -20.83 1.20
CA ASN A 128 -8.60 -21.38 2.56
C ASN A 128 -7.51 -20.74 3.41
N ILE A 129 -6.86 -19.69 2.91
CA ILE A 129 -5.88 -18.90 3.64
C ILE A 129 -6.29 -17.43 3.52
N SER A 130 -6.49 -16.78 4.66
CA SER A 130 -6.78 -15.36 4.72
C SER A 130 -5.82 -14.69 5.71
N VAL A 131 -5.38 -13.51 5.36
CA VAL A 131 -4.53 -12.66 6.20
C VAL A 131 -5.34 -11.43 6.60
N THR A 132 -5.30 -11.06 7.87
CA THR A 132 -5.93 -9.85 8.38
C THR A 132 -4.87 -8.86 8.84
N ASP A 133 -5.26 -7.60 8.98
CA ASP A 133 -4.49 -6.48 9.53
C ASP A 133 -3.29 -6.04 8.70
N ASP A 134 -2.37 -6.93 8.38
CA ASP A 134 -1.13 -6.56 7.70
C ASP A 134 -1.02 -7.29 6.36
N VAL A 135 -1.18 -6.53 5.28
CA VAL A 135 -1.10 -7.05 3.90
C VAL A 135 0.27 -7.67 3.59
N LEU A 136 1.31 -7.28 4.32
CA LEU A 136 2.65 -7.85 4.16
C LEU A 136 2.67 -9.35 4.46
N GLY A 137 1.69 -9.86 5.21
CA GLY A 137 1.53 -11.30 5.44
C GLY A 137 1.31 -12.07 4.14
N CYS A 138 0.53 -11.54 3.21
CA CYS A 138 0.34 -12.15 1.89
C CYS A 138 1.66 -12.20 1.09
N VAL A 139 2.43 -11.12 1.15
CA VAL A 139 3.73 -11.04 0.48
C VAL A 139 4.71 -12.06 1.07
N SER A 140 4.76 -12.15 2.40
CA SER A 140 5.61 -13.14 3.09
C SER A 140 5.25 -14.57 2.71
N LEU A 141 3.96 -14.89 2.66
CA LEU A 141 3.48 -16.20 2.22
C LEU A 141 3.90 -16.49 0.78
N ALA A 142 3.74 -15.51 -0.11
CA ALA A 142 4.15 -15.66 -1.51
C ALA A 142 5.65 -15.92 -1.63
N LYS A 143 6.48 -15.16 -0.91
CA LYS A 143 7.94 -15.36 -0.91
C LYS A 143 8.33 -16.76 -0.42
N SER A 144 7.57 -17.30 0.49
CA SER A 144 7.81 -18.65 1.05
C SER A 144 7.28 -19.78 0.16
N GLY A 145 6.73 -19.45 -1.02
CA GLY A 145 6.17 -20.44 -1.92
C GLY A 145 4.75 -20.86 -1.59
N GLY A 146 4.05 -20.07 -0.78
CA GLY A 146 2.71 -20.42 -0.29
C GLY A 146 1.57 -20.12 -1.25
N GLY A 147 1.83 -19.42 -2.35
CA GLY A 147 0.78 -19.08 -3.31
C GLY A 147 1.09 -17.82 -4.09
N ILE A 148 0.06 -17.29 -4.71
CA ILE A 148 0.12 -16.12 -5.57
C ILE A 148 -0.53 -14.94 -4.81
N CYS A 149 0.13 -13.78 -4.81
CA CYS A 149 -0.43 -12.57 -4.21
C CYS A 149 -0.63 -11.48 -5.25
N GLN A 150 -1.64 -10.64 -5.03
CA GLN A 150 -1.73 -9.35 -5.70
C GLN A 150 -1.21 -8.29 -4.74
N SER A 151 -0.31 -7.43 -5.21
CA SER A 151 0.35 -6.42 -4.39
C SER A 151 0.64 -5.18 -5.21
N PHE A 152 0.88 -4.07 -4.53
CA PHE A 152 1.49 -2.92 -5.17
C PHE A 152 2.96 -3.21 -5.42
N GLN A 153 3.45 -2.76 -6.57
CA GLN A 153 4.82 -3.02 -7.02
C GLN A 153 5.86 -2.46 -6.04
N TYR A 154 5.60 -1.28 -5.43
CA TYR A 154 6.57 -0.67 -4.53
C TYR A 154 6.89 -1.55 -3.31
N ILE A 155 5.94 -2.40 -2.89
CA ILE A 155 6.12 -3.30 -1.73
C ILE A 155 7.11 -4.42 -2.06
N VAL A 156 7.09 -4.91 -3.29
CA VAL A 156 7.84 -6.11 -3.70
C VAL A 156 9.00 -5.81 -4.65
N GLU A 157 9.28 -4.54 -4.90
CA GLU A 157 10.29 -4.11 -5.87
C GLU A 157 11.65 -4.77 -5.63
N GLU A 158 12.13 -4.77 -4.39
CA GLU A 158 13.39 -5.39 -4.02
C GLU A 158 13.33 -6.91 -4.17
N ASP A 159 12.21 -7.52 -3.78
CA ASP A 159 12.03 -8.96 -3.91
C ASP A 159 12.07 -9.42 -5.37
N VAL A 160 11.47 -8.64 -6.26
CA VAL A 160 11.51 -8.94 -7.71
C VAL A 160 12.93 -8.77 -8.23
N ARG A 161 13.61 -7.69 -7.86
CA ARG A 161 14.98 -7.45 -8.30
C ARG A 161 15.93 -8.55 -7.84
N GLN A 162 15.74 -9.05 -6.63
CA GLN A 162 16.57 -10.11 -6.05
C GLN A 162 16.13 -11.53 -6.44
N GLY A 163 15.08 -11.65 -7.24
CA GLY A 163 14.59 -12.96 -7.71
C GLY A 163 13.80 -13.75 -6.69
N ARG A 164 13.38 -13.14 -5.58
CA ARG A 164 12.53 -13.82 -4.59
C ARG A 164 11.07 -13.91 -5.03
N LEU A 165 10.64 -12.99 -5.87
CA LEU A 165 9.31 -12.98 -6.48
C LEU A 165 9.45 -12.71 -7.96
N VAL A 166 8.49 -13.24 -8.73
CA VAL A 166 8.36 -13.01 -10.17
C VAL A 166 7.00 -12.37 -10.42
N GLU A 167 6.98 -11.31 -11.19
CA GLU A 167 5.71 -10.73 -11.65
C GLU A 167 5.14 -11.55 -12.79
N ILE A 168 3.87 -11.94 -12.65
CA ILE A 168 3.17 -12.77 -13.62
C ILE A 168 1.91 -12.06 -14.10
N MET A 169 1.37 -12.49 -15.23
CA MET A 169 0.10 -11.99 -15.77
C MET A 169 0.08 -10.47 -15.96
N GLN A 170 1.21 -9.90 -16.38
CA GLN A 170 1.38 -8.45 -16.50
C GLN A 170 0.37 -7.81 -17.44
N ASP A 171 -0.09 -8.51 -18.46
CA ASP A 171 -1.11 -8.00 -19.38
C ASP A 171 -2.46 -7.76 -18.71
N TYR A 172 -2.70 -8.41 -17.57
CA TYR A 172 -3.96 -8.30 -16.83
C TYR A 172 -3.92 -7.33 -15.66
N THR A 173 -2.77 -6.66 -15.43
CA THR A 173 -2.63 -5.64 -14.38
C THR A 173 -2.11 -4.32 -14.93
N ARG A 174 -1.79 -4.27 -16.21
CA ARG A 174 -1.25 -3.06 -16.84
C ARG A 174 -2.24 -1.90 -16.69
N GLY A 175 -1.72 -0.76 -16.22
CA GLY A 175 -2.52 0.44 -16.04
C GLY A 175 -3.33 0.49 -14.75
N GLN A 176 -3.27 -0.53 -13.91
CA GLN A 176 -3.93 -0.48 -12.60
C GLN A 176 -3.10 0.35 -11.63
N ILE A 177 -3.62 1.53 -11.30
CA ILE A 177 -2.98 2.45 -10.36
C ILE A 177 -3.98 2.86 -9.29
N ARG A 178 -3.44 3.17 -8.10
CA ARG A 178 -4.23 3.74 -7.00
C ARG A 178 -3.40 4.81 -6.29
N PRO A 179 -3.99 5.96 -5.97
CA PRO A 179 -3.25 7.03 -5.31
C PRO A 179 -3.06 6.74 -3.83
N TYR A 180 -1.86 7.05 -3.32
CA TYR A 180 -1.65 7.26 -1.90
C TYR A 180 -1.64 8.76 -1.64
N SER A 181 -2.31 9.17 -0.57
CA SER A 181 -2.45 10.58 -0.24
C SER A 181 -2.19 10.84 1.23
N MET A 182 -1.65 12.02 1.52
CA MET A 182 -1.68 12.58 2.88
C MET A 182 -3.02 13.26 3.06
N ILE A 183 -3.64 12.98 4.20
CA ILE A 183 -4.98 13.46 4.54
C ILE A 183 -4.89 14.18 5.87
N TYR A 184 -5.47 15.37 5.96
CA TYR A 184 -5.51 16.13 7.20
C TYR A 184 -6.70 17.09 7.21
N PRO A 185 -7.20 17.47 8.39
CA PRO A 185 -8.28 18.46 8.49
C PRO A 185 -7.84 19.82 7.95
N GLN A 186 -8.76 20.53 7.31
CA GLN A 186 -8.47 21.85 6.73
C GLN A 186 -7.88 22.81 7.74
N ASN A 187 -8.36 22.80 8.98
CA ASN A 187 -7.88 23.70 10.03
C ASN A 187 -6.44 23.41 10.46
N ARG A 188 -5.88 22.25 10.14
CA ARG A 188 -4.49 21.90 10.47
C ARG A 188 -3.46 22.54 9.54
N MET A 189 -3.88 23.04 8.38
CA MET A 189 -2.97 23.71 7.43
C MET A 189 -2.30 24.95 8.02
N MET A 190 -2.88 25.55 9.06
CA MET A 190 -2.32 26.72 9.70
C MET A 190 -1.10 26.41 10.58
N SER A 191 -0.92 25.14 10.95
CA SER A 191 0.23 24.71 11.77
C SER A 191 1.51 24.70 10.94
N ALA A 192 2.54 25.39 11.41
CA ALA A 192 3.84 25.38 10.75
C ALA A 192 4.48 23.97 10.76
N THR A 193 4.24 23.22 11.83
CA THR A 193 4.78 21.85 11.96
C THR A 193 4.13 20.90 10.97
N VAL A 194 2.81 20.97 10.83
CA VAL A 194 2.09 20.14 9.83
C VAL A 194 2.54 20.51 8.43
N ARG A 195 2.64 21.79 8.13
CA ARG A 195 3.08 22.27 6.81
C ARG A 195 4.50 21.80 6.49
N ALA A 196 5.42 21.90 7.45
CA ALA A 196 6.79 21.46 7.26
C ALA A 196 6.85 19.96 6.89
N PHE A 197 6.08 19.14 7.59
CA PHE A 197 6.02 17.70 7.32
C PHE A 197 5.40 17.42 5.95
N VAL A 198 4.26 18.02 5.65
CA VAL A 198 3.56 17.80 4.38
C VAL A 198 4.46 18.20 3.20
N ASP A 199 5.06 19.37 3.24
CA ASP A 199 5.92 19.86 2.15
C ASP A 199 7.15 18.96 1.98
N PHE A 200 7.77 18.55 3.09
CA PHE A 200 8.94 17.67 3.05
C PHE A 200 8.61 16.32 2.40
N VAL A 201 7.53 15.67 2.84
CA VAL A 201 7.16 14.35 2.32
C VAL A 201 6.79 14.43 0.85
N LEU A 202 6.03 15.45 0.44
CA LEU A 202 5.69 15.66 -0.97
C LEU A 202 6.94 15.82 -1.84
N GLU A 203 7.90 16.62 -1.40
CA GLU A 203 9.14 16.86 -2.11
C GLU A 203 9.98 15.57 -2.23
N GLU A 204 10.15 14.85 -1.13
CA GLU A 204 10.97 13.65 -1.09
C GLU A 204 10.37 12.49 -1.89
N ILE A 205 9.07 12.27 -1.80
CA ILE A 205 8.40 11.21 -2.58
C ILE A 205 8.42 11.55 -4.06
N SER A 206 8.20 12.81 -4.42
CA SER A 206 8.26 13.28 -5.82
C SER A 206 9.66 13.07 -6.41
N ALA A 207 10.71 13.39 -5.67
CA ALA A 207 12.09 13.20 -6.11
C ALA A 207 12.43 11.71 -6.31
N LYS A 208 11.86 10.83 -5.48
CA LYS A 208 12.10 9.40 -5.55
C LYS A 208 11.44 8.74 -6.75
N ASN A 209 10.33 9.33 -7.25
CA ASN A 209 9.54 8.80 -8.35
C ASN A 209 9.88 9.44 -9.70
N SER A 210 10.83 10.34 -9.72
CA SER A 210 11.29 10.98 -10.96
C SER A 210 12.50 10.27 -11.56
#